data_cc6341ce6606b0b3760199d970d0781a
#
_entry.id   cc6341ce6606b0b3760199d970d0781a
#
_cell.length_a   1.000
_cell.length_b   1.000
_cell.length_c   1.000
_cell.angle_alpha   90.00
_cell.angle_beta   90.00
_cell.angle_gamma   90.00
#
_symmetry.space_group_name_H-M   'P 1'
#
loop_
_entity.id
_entity.type
_entity.pdbx_description
1 polymer ?
#
loop_
_entity_poly.entity_id
_entity_poly.type
_entity_poly.pdbx_seq_one_letter_code
_entity_poly.pdbx_strand_id
1 'polypeptide(L)'
;MTTTLKDFLEACETLGTLRLIVTSSAAVLEARGKIEKLFYAELPKGKYANMHTEGFEFHLNMDKITQVKFETGEAKRGNFTTYAIRFLDDKQEPALSLFLQWGKPGEYEPGQVEAWETLKKKYGDIWEPLPAEI
;
A
#
# COMPACT_ATOMS: atom_id res chain seq x y z
N MET A 1 10.82 6.66 -13.60
CA MET A 1 9.53 7.38 -13.74
C MET A 1 9.28 8.21 -12.50
N THR A 2 8.92 9.47 -12.68
CA THR A 2 8.63 10.38 -11.58
C THR A 2 7.12 10.56 -11.47
N THR A 3 6.56 10.26 -10.28
CA THR A 3 5.13 10.39 -10.05
C THR A 3 4.86 10.76 -8.60
N THR A 4 3.64 11.21 -8.33
CA THR A 4 3.20 11.55 -6.98
C THR A 4 2.66 10.29 -6.29
N LEU A 5 2.67 10.32 -4.98
CA LEU A 5 2.08 9.24 -4.20
C LEU A 5 0.58 9.12 -4.46
N LYS A 6 -0.09 10.25 -4.71
CA LYS A 6 -1.50 10.28 -5.07
C LYS A 6 -1.77 9.41 -6.31
N ASP A 7 -1.02 9.63 -7.38
CA ASP A 7 -1.19 8.85 -8.60
C ASP A 7 -0.93 7.36 -8.38
N PHE A 8 0.09 7.05 -7.58
CA PHE A 8 0.40 5.66 -7.26
C PHE A 8 -0.71 4.98 -6.45
N LEU A 9 -1.22 5.67 -5.44
CA LEU A 9 -2.31 5.12 -4.63
C LEU A 9 -3.55 4.86 -5.47
N GLU A 10 -3.86 5.74 -6.40
CA GLU A 10 -4.98 5.52 -7.32
C GLU A 10 -4.71 4.34 -8.25
N ALA A 11 -3.46 4.13 -8.67
CA ALA A 11 -3.11 2.94 -9.45
C ALA A 11 -3.28 1.66 -8.64
N CYS A 12 -3.18 1.73 -7.31
CA CYS A 12 -3.40 0.56 -6.45
C CYS A 12 -4.85 0.07 -6.44
N GLU A 13 -5.78 0.84 -6.99
CA GLU A 13 -7.17 0.38 -7.15
C GLU A 13 -7.27 -0.89 -8.00
N THR A 14 -6.27 -1.14 -8.85
CA THR A 14 -6.24 -2.35 -9.69
C THR A 14 -5.89 -3.62 -8.91
N LEU A 15 -5.46 -3.50 -7.65
CA LEU A 15 -4.93 -4.63 -6.89
C LEU A 15 -5.99 -5.52 -6.24
N GLY A 16 -7.26 -5.14 -6.30
CA GLY A 16 -8.31 -5.94 -5.66
C GLY A 16 -8.24 -5.88 -4.13
N THR A 17 -8.62 -6.97 -3.48
CA THR A 17 -8.67 -7.02 -2.03
C THR A 17 -7.27 -7.07 -1.44
N LEU A 18 -7.02 -6.18 -0.48
CA LEU A 18 -5.73 -6.02 0.17
C LEU A 18 -5.88 -6.22 1.68
N ARG A 19 -4.77 -6.53 2.30
CA ARG A 19 -4.62 -6.47 3.74
C ARG A 19 -3.74 -5.26 4.02
N LEU A 20 -4.31 -4.26 4.69
CA LEU A 20 -3.61 -3.05 5.07
C LEU A 20 -3.04 -3.25 6.47
N ILE A 21 -1.75 -3.05 6.62
CA ILE A 21 -1.08 -3.29 7.91
C ILE A 21 -0.36 -2.02 8.36
N VAL A 22 -0.68 -1.61 9.58
CA VAL A 22 0.02 -0.52 10.26
C VAL A 22 0.69 -1.11 11.50
N THR A 23 1.98 -0.85 11.65
CA THR A 23 2.77 -1.44 12.73
C THR A 23 3.40 -0.33 13.57
N SER A 24 3.32 -0.46 14.88
CA SER A 24 4.10 0.35 15.81
C SER A 24 5.06 -0.56 16.56
N SER A 25 5.85 0.00 17.49
CA SER A 25 6.78 -0.80 18.27
C SER A 25 6.07 -1.85 19.15
N ALA A 26 4.78 -1.66 19.44
CA ALA A 26 4.05 -2.50 20.40
C ALA A 26 2.82 -3.17 19.81
N ALA A 27 2.39 -2.82 18.59
CA ALA A 27 1.13 -3.34 18.07
C ALA A 27 1.16 -3.44 16.54
N VAL A 28 0.35 -4.38 16.03
CA VAL A 28 0.11 -4.53 14.59
C VAL A 28 -1.39 -4.43 14.40
N LEU A 29 -1.82 -3.57 13.49
CA LEU A 29 -3.23 -3.45 13.13
C LEU A 29 -3.39 -3.85 11.67
N GLU A 30 -4.31 -4.77 11.40
CA GLU A 30 -4.59 -5.24 10.06
C GLU A 30 -6.06 -5.00 9.71
N ALA A 31 -6.28 -4.49 8.51
CA ALA A 31 -7.63 -4.28 7.98
C ALA A 31 -7.69 -4.84 6.57
N ARG A 32 -8.86 -5.31 6.16
CA ARG A 32 -9.06 -5.86 4.82
C ARG A 32 -10.00 -4.98 4.02
N GLY A 33 -9.62 -4.71 2.78
CA GLY A 33 -10.43 -3.89 1.89
C GLY A 33 -9.69 -3.56 0.61
N LYS A 34 -10.36 -2.81 -0.26
CA LYS A 34 -9.77 -2.37 -1.52
C LYS A 34 -9.40 -0.91 -1.41
N ILE A 35 -8.35 -0.51 -2.13
CA ILE A 35 -8.08 0.91 -2.31
C ILE A 35 -9.06 1.41 -3.37
N GLU A 36 -9.99 2.26 -2.95
CA GLU A 36 -10.99 2.84 -3.85
C GLU A 36 -11.59 4.09 -3.23
N LYS A 37 -12.12 4.97 -4.07
CA LYS A 37 -12.80 6.19 -3.62
C LYS A 37 -11.92 7.04 -2.70
N LEU A 38 -10.66 7.16 -3.04
CA LEU A 38 -9.74 8.02 -2.29
C LEU A 38 -10.14 9.48 -2.42
N PHE A 39 -9.98 10.22 -1.33
CA PHE A 39 -10.11 11.67 -1.35
C PHE A 39 -8.97 12.28 -0.56
N TYR A 40 -8.68 13.55 -0.81
CA TYR A 40 -7.46 14.17 -0.32
C TYR A 40 -7.77 15.45 0.43
N ALA A 41 -6.96 15.74 1.44
CA ALA A 41 -7.11 16.95 2.24
C ALA A 41 -5.76 17.46 2.70
N GLU A 42 -5.60 18.76 2.68
CA GLU A 42 -4.44 19.40 3.29
C GLU A 42 -4.82 19.81 4.70
N LEU A 43 -4.10 19.27 5.68
CA LEU A 43 -4.30 19.51 7.10
C LEU A 43 -3.05 20.16 7.68
N PRO A 44 -3.08 20.68 8.90
CA PRO A 44 -1.89 21.32 9.48
C PRO A 44 -0.65 20.45 9.51
N LYS A 45 -0.81 19.14 9.63
CA LYS A 45 0.32 18.19 9.70
C LYS A 45 0.78 17.67 8.34
N GLY A 46 0.06 17.95 7.27
CA GLY A 46 0.46 17.50 5.95
C GLY A 46 -0.71 17.22 5.01
N LYS A 47 -0.37 16.68 3.85
CA LYS A 47 -1.35 16.35 2.82
C LYS A 47 -1.72 14.87 2.94
N TYR A 48 -2.99 14.60 3.16
CA TYR A 48 -3.49 13.27 3.48
C TYR A 48 -4.27 12.66 2.33
N ALA A 49 -4.03 11.37 2.10
CA ALA A 49 -4.91 10.52 1.30
C ALA A 49 -5.84 9.80 2.26
N ASN A 50 -7.13 9.84 1.98
CA ASN A 50 -8.16 9.35 2.88
C ASN A 50 -9.09 8.37 2.18
N MET A 51 -9.59 7.40 2.95
CA MET A 51 -10.56 6.44 2.47
C MET A 51 -11.46 6.02 3.62
N HIS A 52 -12.77 6.04 3.38
CA HIS A 52 -13.74 5.57 4.36
C HIS A 52 -14.40 4.30 3.85
N THR A 53 -14.42 3.27 4.69
CA THR A 53 -15.13 2.02 4.41
C THR A 53 -16.09 1.72 5.55
N GLU A 54 -16.90 0.69 5.41
CA GLU A 54 -17.79 0.28 6.49
C GLU A 54 -17.04 -0.20 7.72
N GLY A 55 -15.90 -0.84 7.54
CA GLY A 55 -15.15 -1.45 8.63
C GLY A 55 -14.05 -0.60 9.20
N PHE A 56 -13.57 0.40 8.46
CA PHE A 56 -12.43 1.21 8.92
C PHE A 56 -12.32 2.50 8.13
N GLU A 57 -11.54 3.42 8.68
CA GLU A 57 -11.11 4.62 7.98
C GLU A 57 -9.60 4.59 7.86
N PHE A 58 -9.12 5.12 6.77
CA PHE A 58 -7.72 5.14 6.44
C PHE A 58 -7.28 6.57 6.12
N HIS A 59 -6.20 7.00 6.74
CA HIS A 59 -5.64 8.35 6.53
C HIS A 59 -4.14 8.24 6.46
N LEU A 60 -3.56 8.51 5.30
CA LEU A 60 -2.11 8.45 5.10
C LEU A 60 -1.56 9.84 4.88
N ASN A 61 -0.64 10.26 5.74
CA ASN A 61 0.07 11.53 5.56
C ASN A 61 1.13 11.34 4.46
N MET A 62 0.80 11.78 3.26
CA MET A 62 1.66 11.58 2.09
C MET A 62 2.99 12.31 2.21
N ASP A 63 3.04 13.42 2.97
CA ASP A 63 4.27 14.17 3.16
C ASP A 63 5.31 13.41 3.98
N LYS A 64 4.89 12.38 4.70
CA LYS A 64 5.80 11.58 5.54
C LYS A 64 6.33 10.34 4.83
N ILE A 65 5.90 10.07 3.61
CA ILE A 65 6.35 8.89 2.86
C ILE A 65 7.48 9.32 1.93
N THR A 66 8.64 8.69 2.12
CA THR A 66 9.86 9.03 1.36
C THR A 66 10.19 8.00 0.28
N GLN A 67 9.77 6.76 0.46
CA GLN A 67 10.03 5.69 -0.50
C GLN A 67 8.87 4.71 -0.54
N VAL A 68 8.71 4.07 -1.69
CA VAL A 68 7.76 2.97 -1.87
C VAL A 68 8.54 1.77 -2.37
N LYS A 69 8.33 0.62 -1.74
CA LYS A 69 9.08 -0.60 -2.03
C LYS A 69 8.13 -1.75 -2.32
N PHE A 70 8.36 -2.43 -3.44
CA PHE A 70 7.68 -3.69 -3.75
C PHE A 70 8.47 -4.83 -3.14
N GLU A 71 7.80 -5.76 -2.49
CA GLU A 71 8.48 -6.83 -1.78
C GLU A 71 7.72 -8.14 -1.91
N THR A 72 8.45 -9.21 -2.17
CA THR A 72 7.91 -10.56 -2.09
C THR A 72 8.48 -11.24 -0.86
N GLY A 73 7.71 -12.18 -0.31
CA GLY A 73 8.17 -12.96 0.82
C GLY A 73 7.50 -14.34 0.78
N GLU A 74 7.85 -15.15 1.74
CA GLU A 74 7.21 -16.45 1.91
C GLU A 74 6.44 -16.49 3.21
N ALA A 75 5.17 -16.91 3.12
CA ALA A 75 4.38 -17.14 4.30
C ALA A 75 4.90 -18.39 5.00
N LYS A 76 5.23 -18.27 6.29
CA LYS A 76 5.74 -19.39 7.08
C LYS A 76 4.73 -20.52 7.20
N ARG A 77 3.45 -20.19 7.12
CA ARG A 77 2.37 -21.18 7.09
C ARG A 77 1.88 -21.33 5.67
N GLY A 78 1.86 -22.55 5.13
CA GLY A 78 1.32 -22.85 3.82
C GLY A 78 2.30 -22.78 2.66
N ASN A 79 3.54 -22.34 2.87
CA ASN A 79 4.59 -22.29 1.85
C ASN A 79 4.16 -21.64 0.54
N PHE A 80 3.68 -20.40 0.63
CA PHE A 80 3.29 -19.66 -0.57
C PHE A 80 3.93 -18.27 -0.56
N THR A 81 4.01 -17.68 -1.76
CA THR A 81 4.61 -16.35 -1.94
C THR A 81 3.62 -15.27 -1.52
N THR A 82 4.10 -14.29 -0.77
CA THR A 82 3.34 -13.09 -0.44
C THR A 82 3.85 -11.92 -1.28
N TYR A 83 2.95 -10.99 -1.58
CA TYR A 83 3.24 -9.81 -2.40
C TYR A 83 2.83 -8.58 -1.63
N ALA A 84 3.77 -7.66 -1.44
CA ALA A 84 3.55 -6.48 -0.62
C ALA A 84 4.06 -5.21 -1.28
N ILE A 85 3.49 -4.10 -0.85
CA ILE A 85 3.97 -2.75 -1.15
C ILE A 85 4.18 -2.07 0.19
N ARG A 86 5.40 -1.60 0.45
CA ARG A 86 5.77 -0.90 1.68
C ARG A 86 5.88 0.59 1.41
N PHE A 87 5.21 1.38 2.23
CA PHE A 87 5.32 2.83 2.20
C PHE A 87 6.21 3.22 3.37
N LEU A 88 7.43 3.67 3.06
CA LEU A 88 8.46 3.91 4.06
C LEU A 88 8.54 5.39 4.46
N ASP A 89 8.74 5.63 5.74
CA ASP A 89 8.91 6.99 6.26
C ASP A 89 10.37 7.46 6.15
N ASP A 90 10.69 8.61 6.73
CA ASP A 90 12.04 9.19 6.68
C ASP A 90 13.08 8.38 7.46
N LYS A 91 12.65 7.46 8.30
CA LYS A 91 13.53 6.53 9.00
C LYS A 91 13.62 5.18 8.30
N GLN A 92 13.02 5.10 7.11
CA GLN A 92 12.93 3.88 6.29
C GLN A 92 12.18 2.75 7.00
N GLU A 93 11.26 3.13 7.88
CA GLU A 93 10.36 2.17 8.52
C GLU A 93 9.00 2.17 7.80
N PRO A 94 8.34 1.01 7.70
CA PRO A 94 7.03 0.95 7.04
C PRO A 94 5.98 1.70 7.84
N ALA A 95 5.47 2.80 7.29
CA ALA A 95 4.33 3.49 7.86
C ALA A 95 3.04 2.75 7.55
N LEU A 96 3.00 2.14 6.37
CA LEU A 96 1.88 1.35 5.88
C LEU A 96 2.43 0.25 4.99
N SER A 97 1.83 -0.94 5.08
CA SER A 97 2.10 -2.03 4.14
C SER A 97 0.79 -2.52 3.55
N LEU A 98 0.79 -2.77 2.26
CA LEU A 98 -0.34 -3.36 1.55
C LEU A 98 0.08 -4.76 1.10
N PHE A 99 -0.64 -5.79 1.56
CA PHE A 99 -0.42 -7.15 1.09
C PHE A 99 -1.60 -7.57 0.23
N LEU A 100 -1.33 -8.28 -0.86
CA LEU A 100 -2.40 -8.92 -1.60
C LEU A 100 -3.08 -9.92 -0.68
N GLN A 101 -4.40 -9.84 -0.57
CA GLN A 101 -5.16 -10.74 0.29
C GLN A 101 -5.50 -12.01 -0.48
N TRP A 102 -5.22 -13.15 0.12
CA TRP A 102 -5.59 -14.45 -0.44
C TRP A 102 -6.91 -14.94 0.17
N GLY A 103 -7.63 -15.77 -0.58
CA GLY A 103 -8.80 -16.46 -0.05
C GLY A 103 -8.38 -17.69 0.73
N LYS A 104 -7.88 -18.71 0.02
CA LYS A 104 -7.18 -19.84 0.64
C LYS A 104 -5.68 -19.57 0.55
N PRO A 105 -4.86 -20.15 1.45
CA PRO A 105 -3.42 -19.89 1.42
C PRO A 105 -2.81 -20.08 0.04
N GLY A 106 -2.20 -18.99 -0.47
CA GLY A 106 -1.56 -18.99 -1.78
C GLY A 106 -2.48 -18.77 -2.96
N GLU A 107 -3.79 -18.66 -2.75
CA GLU A 107 -4.75 -18.44 -3.83
C GLU A 107 -5.20 -16.98 -3.85
N TYR A 108 -4.73 -16.24 -4.86
CA TYR A 108 -5.06 -14.86 -5.07
C TYR A 108 -6.20 -14.70 -6.08
N GLU A 109 -6.85 -13.54 -6.09
CA GLU A 109 -7.89 -13.25 -7.07
C GLU A 109 -7.30 -13.32 -8.49
N PRO A 110 -8.09 -13.71 -9.51
CA PRO A 110 -7.61 -13.71 -10.89
C PRO A 110 -7.08 -12.35 -11.29
N GLY A 111 -5.86 -12.30 -11.84
CA GLY A 111 -5.24 -11.07 -12.30
C GLY A 111 -4.59 -10.22 -11.23
N GLN A 112 -4.73 -10.57 -9.95
CA GLN A 112 -4.21 -9.75 -8.85
C GLN A 112 -2.69 -9.71 -8.81
N VAL A 113 -2.04 -10.87 -8.92
CA VAL A 113 -0.58 -10.95 -8.93
C VAL A 113 -0.02 -10.22 -10.14
N GLU A 114 -0.65 -10.38 -11.30
CA GLU A 114 -0.24 -9.72 -12.53
C GLU A 114 -0.37 -8.20 -12.41
N ALA A 115 -1.41 -7.71 -11.74
CA ALA A 115 -1.57 -6.27 -11.50
C ALA A 115 -0.44 -5.74 -10.61
N TRP A 116 -0.07 -6.49 -9.57
CA TRP A 116 1.03 -6.13 -8.69
C TRP A 116 2.36 -6.08 -9.47
N GLU A 117 2.60 -7.09 -10.31
CA GLU A 117 3.82 -7.14 -11.12
C GLU A 117 3.86 -6.02 -12.15
N THR A 118 2.72 -5.65 -12.72
CA THR A 118 2.63 -4.53 -13.65
C THR A 118 3.03 -3.22 -12.97
N LEU A 119 2.54 -2.98 -11.76
CA LEU A 119 2.92 -1.78 -11.01
C LEU A 119 4.40 -1.80 -10.66
N LYS A 120 4.93 -2.95 -10.22
CA LYS A 120 6.34 -3.08 -9.89
C LYS A 120 7.22 -2.77 -11.11
N LYS A 121 6.85 -3.28 -12.26
CA LYS A 121 7.60 -3.04 -13.50
C LYS A 121 7.55 -1.57 -13.89
N LYS A 122 6.40 -0.93 -13.71
CA LYS A 122 6.21 0.47 -14.08
C LYS A 122 6.97 1.43 -13.18
N TYR A 123 6.96 1.19 -11.86
CA TYR A 123 7.53 2.14 -10.89
C TYR A 123 8.93 1.75 -10.42
N GLY A 124 9.28 0.46 -10.46
CA GLY A 124 10.55 -0.04 -9.97
C GLY A 124 10.43 -0.67 -8.59
N ASP A 125 11.41 -1.48 -8.22
CA ASP A 125 11.39 -2.21 -6.94
C ASP A 125 11.35 -1.26 -5.74
N ILE A 126 12.08 -0.14 -5.85
CA ILE A 126 12.09 0.93 -4.85
C ILE A 126 12.06 2.24 -5.63
N TRP A 127 11.15 3.14 -5.25
CA TRP A 127 11.09 4.43 -5.91
C TRP A 127 10.69 5.53 -4.92
N GLU A 128 11.04 6.76 -5.25
CA GLU A 128 10.77 7.93 -4.41
C GLU A 128 9.66 8.77 -5.05
N PRO A 129 8.56 9.00 -4.33
CA PRO A 129 7.49 9.83 -4.88
C PRO A 129 7.91 11.31 -4.95
N LEU A 130 7.37 12.00 -5.95
CA LEU A 130 7.45 13.45 -6.01
C LEU A 130 6.70 14.06 -4.82
N PRO A 131 6.98 15.33 -4.45
CA PRO A 131 6.22 16.00 -3.41
C PRO A 131 4.72 15.90 -3.65
N ALA A 132 3.96 15.69 -2.56
CA ALA A 132 2.52 15.46 -2.67
C ALA A 132 1.80 16.69 -3.23
N GLU A 133 0.82 16.42 -4.11
CA GLU A 133 -0.09 17.43 -4.65
C GLU A 133 -1.52 16.95 -4.40
N ILE A 134 -2.43 17.89 -4.16
CA ILE A 134 -3.84 17.58 -3.97
C ILE A 134 -4.74 18.59 -4.66
#